data_271b1d4b18fbc74a61142dc1acc8b42f
#
_entry.id   271b1d4b18fbc74a61142dc1acc8b42f
#
_cell.length_a   1.000
_cell.length_b   1.000
_cell.length_c   1.000
_cell.angle_alpha   90.00
_cell.angle_beta   90.00
_cell.angle_gamma   90.00
#
_symmetry.space_group_name_H-M   'P 1'
#
loop_
_entity.id
_entity.type
_entity.pdbx_description
1 polymer ?
#
loop_
_entity_poly.entity_id
_entity_poly.type
_entity_poly.pdbx_seq_one_letter_code
_entity_poly.pdbx_strand_id
1 'polypeptide(L)'
;MTKEGVLELDSYRLLPYAVQVPCYVCEGGNAYDAELCRHCLAPMALGHQAANQKIQPRMVATIGPAAVGKTVYLGMLIDMLSRQSTGMQMLARGAFSIRLQQGVIGALRRCEFPQKTPNEPDRWNWVHCQVKSPEQRRPIELIMPDMAGEAILEEVDHAHSYPVIRMFLKKCAGLMILIDGEKVHDGTLDQDYFAMKLLTFLSELDDDPKTGWTKRPVALIFTKSDQCPELEENPAAFAQAHTPGLWQQTCERFHHHKFFATGVAGGTAFRQPRGQGRVRIPLRIEPHGVTAPFEWIVRSLGK
;
A
#
# COMPACT_ATOMS: atom_id res chain seq x y z
N MET A 1 -8.32 44.60 38.26
CA MET A 1 -9.20 43.48 37.83
C MET A 1 -8.29 42.45 37.19
N THR A 2 -7.91 41.48 37.97
CA THR A 2 -6.89 40.46 37.66
C THR A 2 -7.50 39.33 36.84
N LYS A 3 -6.87 39.03 35.74
CA LYS A 3 -7.21 37.97 34.78
C LYS A 3 -6.79 36.57 35.30
N GLU A 4 -7.00 36.28 36.60
CA GLU A 4 -6.47 35.06 37.23
C GLU A 4 -7.18 33.76 36.82
N GLY A 5 -8.42 33.82 36.35
CA GLY A 5 -9.17 32.60 35.93
C GLY A 5 -8.88 32.08 34.51
N VAL A 6 -8.21 32.90 33.67
CA VAL A 6 -7.90 32.52 32.27
C VAL A 6 -6.57 31.78 32.19
N LEU A 7 -5.66 32.00 33.09
CA LEU A 7 -4.31 31.42 33.10
C LEU A 7 -4.30 29.93 33.47
N GLU A 8 -5.19 29.46 34.33
CA GLU A 8 -5.27 28.04 34.66
C GLU A 8 -5.77 27.17 33.50
N LEU A 9 -6.76 27.65 32.78
CA LEU A 9 -7.27 26.96 31.58
C LEU A 9 -6.25 26.96 30.43
N ASP A 10 -5.49 28.03 30.26
CA ASP A 10 -4.43 28.12 29.28
C ASP A 10 -3.23 27.22 29.64
N SER A 11 -2.91 27.03 30.93
CA SER A 11 -1.83 26.13 31.34
C SER A 11 -2.12 24.65 31.08
N TYR A 12 -3.35 24.21 31.18
CA TYR A 12 -3.77 22.85 30.71
C TYR A 12 -3.70 22.65 29.21
N ARG A 13 -3.83 23.70 28.44
CA ARG A 13 -3.75 23.67 26.97
C ARG A 13 -2.34 23.90 26.42
N LEU A 14 -1.44 24.44 27.22
CA LEU A 14 -0.08 24.77 26.79
C LEU A 14 0.74 23.53 26.42
N LEU A 15 0.55 22.40 27.12
CA LEU A 15 1.30 21.18 26.83
C LEU A 15 1.05 20.63 25.41
N PRO A 16 -0.19 20.50 24.91
CA PRO A 16 -0.47 20.12 23.54
C PRO A 16 0.06 21.09 22.49
N TYR A 17 0.16 22.38 22.83
CA TYR A 17 0.66 23.42 21.94
C TYR A 17 2.17 23.63 22.02
N ALA A 18 2.79 23.34 23.17
CA ALA A 18 4.22 23.51 23.38
C ALA A 18 5.04 22.38 22.75
N VAL A 19 4.48 21.15 22.71
CA VAL A 19 5.14 19.98 22.13
C VAL A 19 4.55 19.70 20.76
N GLN A 20 5.29 20.10 19.74
CA GLN A 20 4.90 19.75 18.36
C GLN A 20 5.45 18.38 17.99
N VAL A 21 4.59 17.55 17.42
CA VAL A 21 4.95 16.24 16.87
C VAL A 21 4.99 16.35 15.35
N PRO A 22 6.13 16.06 14.71
CA PRO A 22 6.19 16.06 13.26
C PRO A 22 5.39 14.91 12.68
N CYS A 23 4.62 15.19 11.63
CA CYS A 23 3.93 14.16 10.89
C CYS A 23 4.95 13.23 10.22
N TYR A 24 4.74 11.93 10.35
CA TYR A 24 5.62 10.96 9.74
C TYR A 24 5.63 11.03 8.19
N VAL A 25 4.50 11.38 7.57
CA VAL A 25 4.35 11.44 6.11
C VAL A 25 4.87 12.75 5.52
N CYS A 26 4.42 13.92 6.01
CA CYS A 26 4.73 15.22 5.42
C CYS A 26 5.69 16.09 6.25
N GLU A 27 6.12 15.63 7.43
CA GLU A 27 7.00 16.32 8.37
C GLU A 27 6.41 17.61 8.97
N GLY A 28 5.19 17.98 8.60
CA GLY A 28 4.50 19.13 9.18
C GLY A 28 4.26 18.98 10.66
N GLY A 29 4.50 20.07 11.44
CA GLY A 29 4.27 20.10 12.88
C GLY A 29 2.80 20.05 13.25
N ASN A 30 2.44 19.25 14.24
CA ASN A 30 1.08 19.07 14.74
C ASN A 30 1.05 19.17 16.25
N ALA A 31 -0.12 19.46 16.82
CA ALA A 31 -0.31 19.37 18.27
C ALA A 31 -0.09 17.92 18.75
N TYR A 32 0.35 17.77 19.99
CA TYR A 32 0.67 16.47 20.57
C TYR A 32 -0.53 15.51 20.58
N ASP A 33 -1.73 16.03 20.79
CA ASP A 33 -3.00 15.31 20.86
C ASP A 33 -3.75 15.20 19.53
N ALA A 34 -3.14 15.67 18.44
CA ALA A 34 -3.77 15.58 17.12
C ALA A 34 -3.96 14.11 16.70
N GLU A 35 -5.16 13.73 16.29
CA GLU A 35 -5.44 12.41 15.74
C GLU A 35 -4.96 12.28 14.30
N LEU A 36 -5.14 13.35 13.51
CA LEU A 36 -4.74 13.45 12.11
C LEU A 36 -3.81 14.64 11.89
N CYS A 37 -2.91 14.48 10.95
CA CYS A 37 -2.07 15.59 10.52
C CYS A 37 -2.90 16.69 9.87
N ARG A 38 -2.77 17.94 10.35
CA ARG A 38 -3.48 19.09 9.80
C ARG A 38 -3.10 19.46 8.36
N HIS A 39 -1.96 18.92 7.86
CA HIS A 39 -1.44 19.23 6.53
C HIS A 39 -1.78 18.16 5.49
N CYS A 40 -1.68 16.87 5.86
CA CYS A 40 -1.85 15.78 4.90
C CYS A 40 -2.89 14.73 5.31
N LEU A 41 -3.51 14.86 6.48
CA LEU A 41 -4.53 13.96 7.05
C LEU A 41 -4.01 12.54 7.38
N ALA A 42 -2.70 12.33 7.40
CA ALA A 42 -2.14 11.06 7.87
C ALA A 42 -2.36 10.88 9.39
N PRO A 43 -2.57 9.63 9.88
CA PRO A 43 -2.75 9.36 11.30
C PRO A 43 -1.50 9.76 12.12
N MET A 44 -1.66 10.60 13.13
CA MET A 44 -0.55 11.01 14.00
C MET A 44 -0.05 9.90 14.90
N ALA A 45 -0.83 8.84 15.13
CA ALA A 45 -0.40 7.63 15.86
C ALA A 45 0.88 7.01 15.27
N LEU A 46 1.09 7.09 13.94
CA LEU A 46 2.31 6.64 13.28
C LEU A 46 3.54 7.48 13.68
N GLY A 47 3.36 8.80 13.78
CA GLY A 47 4.41 9.72 14.21
C GLY A 47 4.82 9.46 15.67
N HIS A 48 3.87 9.26 16.56
CA HIS A 48 4.12 8.90 17.96
C HIS A 48 4.85 7.56 18.11
N GLN A 49 4.44 6.54 17.33
CA GLN A 49 5.12 5.24 17.33
C GLN A 49 6.57 5.35 16.87
N ALA A 50 6.82 6.07 15.78
CA ALA A 50 8.17 6.28 15.26
C ALA A 50 9.07 7.05 16.24
N ALA A 51 8.53 8.11 16.87
CA ALA A 51 9.26 8.91 17.86
C ALA A 51 9.63 8.09 19.11
N ASN A 52 8.69 7.28 19.63
CA ASN A 52 8.92 6.44 20.80
C ASN A 52 9.95 5.34 20.55
N GLN A 53 9.99 4.78 19.36
CA GLN A 53 10.89 3.67 19.01
C GLN A 53 12.28 4.15 18.57
N LYS A 54 12.48 5.46 18.36
CA LYS A 54 13.71 6.06 17.81
C LYS A 54 14.19 5.40 16.51
N ILE A 55 13.26 4.81 15.76
CA ILE A 55 13.49 4.16 14.48
C ILE A 55 12.72 4.95 13.43
N GLN A 56 13.33 5.20 12.29
CA GLN A 56 12.63 5.77 11.14
C GLN A 56 12.12 4.63 10.24
N PRO A 57 10.83 4.30 10.27
CA PRO A 57 10.27 3.31 9.36
C PRO A 57 10.43 3.77 7.92
N ARG A 58 10.68 2.85 6.99
CA ARG A 58 10.62 3.15 5.56
C ARG A 58 9.19 3.03 5.08
N MET A 59 8.84 3.75 4.04
CA MET A 59 7.52 3.67 3.41
C MET A 59 7.60 2.82 2.15
N VAL A 60 6.63 1.92 1.98
CA VAL A 60 6.44 1.14 0.75
C VAL A 60 5.00 1.33 0.30
N ALA A 61 4.80 1.79 -0.92
CA ALA A 61 3.47 2.01 -1.47
C ALA A 61 2.91 0.72 -2.06
N THR A 62 1.63 0.44 -1.77
CA THR A 62 0.84 -0.60 -2.43
C THR A 62 -0.29 0.10 -3.19
N ILE A 63 -0.15 0.15 -4.51
CA ILE A 63 -0.96 0.99 -5.40
C ILE A 63 -1.67 0.10 -6.42
N GLY A 64 -2.85 0.52 -6.87
CA GLY A 64 -3.58 -0.17 -7.92
C GLY A 64 -5.02 0.35 -7.99
N PRO A 65 -5.74 0.06 -9.07
CA PRO A 65 -7.12 0.51 -9.24
C PRO A 65 -8.07 -0.12 -8.22
N ALA A 66 -9.32 0.32 -8.22
CA ALA A 66 -10.36 -0.28 -7.40
C ALA A 66 -10.55 -1.77 -7.75
N ALA A 67 -10.85 -2.58 -6.74
CA ALA A 67 -11.12 -4.01 -6.87
C ALA A 67 -9.98 -4.89 -7.42
N VAL A 68 -8.76 -4.36 -7.55
CA VAL A 68 -7.57 -5.13 -7.96
C VAL A 68 -7.09 -6.13 -6.89
N GLY A 69 -7.56 -6.01 -5.65
CA GLY A 69 -7.23 -6.92 -4.55
C GLY A 69 -6.15 -6.41 -3.59
N LYS A 70 -5.87 -5.08 -3.51
CA LYS A 70 -4.86 -4.51 -2.58
C LYS A 70 -5.03 -4.97 -1.13
N THR A 71 -6.23 -4.78 -0.59
CA THR A 71 -6.56 -5.15 0.80
C THR A 71 -6.35 -6.65 1.04
N VAL A 72 -6.79 -7.49 0.10
CA VAL A 72 -6.59 -8.95 0.17
C VAL A 72 -5.10 -9.29 0.13
N TYR A 73 -4.36 -8.69 -0.79
CA TYR A 73 -2.92 -8.89 -0.93
C TYR A 73 -2.18 -8.53 0.36
N LEU A 74 -2.40 -7.33 0.91
CA LEU A 74 -1.76 -6.87 2.14
C LEU A 74 -2.11 -7.76 3.34
N GLY A 75 -3.38 -8.13 3.51
CA GLY A 75 -3.81 -8.99 4.61
C GLY A 75 -3.22 -10.39 4.53
N MET A 76 -3.15 -10.98 3.33
CA MET A 76 -2.50 -12.26 3.09
C MET A 76 -1.00 -12.19 3.26
N LEU A 77 -0.34 -11.14 2.77
CA LEU A 77 1.08 -10.91 2.95
C LEU A 77 1.48 -10.90 4.43
N ILE A 78 0.73 -10.15 5.25
CA ILE A 78 0.96 -10.09 6.70
C ILE A 78 0.74 -11.48 7.32
N ASP A 79 -0.35 -12.17 6.99
CA ASP A 79 -0.65 -13.48 7.55
C ASP A 79 0.42 -14.52 7.22
N MET A 80 0.84 -14.60 5.96
CA MET A 80 1.84 -15.56 5.50
C MET A 80 3.21 -15.30 6.14
N LEU A 81 3.70 -14.04 6.12
CA LEU A 81 5.01 -13.71 6.67
C LEU A 81 5.05 -13.73 8.20
N SER A 82 3.92 -13.53 8.88
CA SER A 82 3.85 -13.64 10.35
C SER A 82 3.90 -15.09 10.86
N ARG A 83 3.53 -16.04 10.01
CA ARG A 83 3.55 -17.50 10.34
C ARG A 83 4.81 -18.19 9.87
N GLN A 84 5.65 -17.52 9.10
CA GLN A 84 6.87 -18.11 8.55
C GLN A 84 7.91 -18.30 9.66
N SER A 85 8.41 -19.51 9.80
CA SER A 85 9.45 -19.84 10.81
C SER A 85 10.87 -19.67 10.27
N THR A 86 11.04 -19.69 8.94
CA THR A 86 12.32 -19.55 8.25
C THR A 86 12.20 -18.53 7.10
N GLY A 87 13.31 -17.94 6.71
CA GLY A 87 13.31 -16.92 5.66
C GLY A 87 12.93 -15.55 6.18
N MET A 88 12.23 -14.78 5.35
CA MET A 88 11.74 -13.44 5.72
C MET A 88 10.53 -13.57 6.64
N GLN A 89 10.54 -12.81 7.73
CA GLN A 89 9.46 -12.79 8.73
C GLN A 89 8.93 -11.38 8.88
N MET A 90 7.63 -11.25 9.13
CA MET A 90 6.98 -9.97 9.39
C MET A 90 6.27 -10.02 10.74
N LEU A 91 6.54 -9.03 11.56
CA LEU A 91 5.82 -8.80 12.81
C LEU A 91 4.95 -7.55 12.66
N ALA A 92 3.64 -7.73 12.69
CA ALA A 92 2.68 -6.63 12.69
C ALA A 92 2.88 -5.76 13.93
N ARG A 93 2.97 -4.45 13.72
CA ARG A 93 3.10 -3.44 14.75
C ARG A 93 1.82 -2.60 14.78
N GLY A 94 1.26 -2.40 15.96
CA GLY A 94 0.08 -1.56 16.13
C GLY A 94 -1.25 -2.19 15.68
N ALA A 95 -2.34 -1.56 16.09
CA ALA A 95 -3.70 -2.08 15.93
C ALA A 95 -4.17 -2.14 14.47
N PHE A 96 -3.73 -1.21 13.63
CA PHE A 96 -4.14 -1.16 12.21
C PHE A 96 -3.72 -2.41 11.42
N SER A 97 -2.47 -2.86 11.62
CA SER A 97 -1.94 -4.05 10.94
C SER A 97 -2.67 -5.32 11.34
N ILE A 98 -2.93 -5.47 12.63
CA ILE A 98 -3.66 -6.62 13.17
C ILE A 98 -5.12 -6.59 12.71
N ARG A 99 -5.75 -5.42 12.71
CA ARG A 99 -7.15 -5.26 12.22
C ARG A 99 -7.28 -5.65 10.75
N LEU A 100 -6.36 -5.20 9.90
CA LEU A 100 -6.36 -5.54 8.48
C LEU A 100 -6.20 -7.05 8.29
N GLN A 101 -5.20 -7.67 8.93
CA GLN A 101 -4.98 -9.11 8.87
C GLN A 101 -6.23 -9.90 9.31
N GLN A 102 -6.78 -9.58 10.50
CA GLN A 102 -7.97 -10.25 11.03
C GLN A 102 -9.19 -10.06 10.13
N GLY A 103 -9.40 -8.85 9.62
CA GLY A 103 -10.52 -8.54 8.73
C GLY A 103 -10.47 -9.33 7.43
N VAL A 104 -9.30 -9.39 6.79
CA VAL A 104 -9.10 -10.16 5.55
C VAL A 104 -9.25 -11.64 5.79
N ILE A 105 -8.52 -12.21 6.75
CA ILE A 105 -8.58 -13.65 7.04
C ILE A 105 -9.98 -14.06 7.51
N GLY A 106 -10.65 -13.23 8.32
CA GLY A 106 -12.02 -13.47 8.75
C GLY A 106 -13.02 -13.48 7.59
N ALA A 107 -12.91 -12.55 6.63
CA ALA A 107 -13.76 -12.52 5.44
C ALA A 107 -13.51 -13.78 4.56
N LEU A 108 -12.26 -14.08 4.25
CA LEU A 108 -11.91 -15.24 3.42
C LEU A 108 -12.37 -16.57 4.03
N ARG A 109 -12.30 -16.72 5.37
CA ARG A 109 -12.82 -17.91 6.07
C ARG A 109 -14.33 -18.06 5.95
N ARG A 110 -15.07 -16.97 5.75
CA ARG A 110 -16.52 -16.99 5.49
C ARG A 110 -16.86 -17.10 4.00
N CYS A 111 -15.88 -17.40 3.15
CA CYS A 111 -16.03 -17.38 1.69
C CYS A 111 -16.53 -16.01 1.19
N GLU A 112 -15.98 -14.92 1.73
CA GLU A 112 -16.28 -13.55 1.35
C GLU A 112 -14.99 -12.81 1.04
N PHE A 113 -15.04 -11.83 0.13
CA PHE A 113 -13.97 -10.86 0.01
C PHE A 113 -14.17 -9.71 1.00
N PRO A 114 -13.10 -9.09 1.52
CA PRO A 114 -13.22 -7.93 2.40
C PRO A 114 -13.93 -6.79 1.69
N GLN A 115 -14.56 -5.92 2.49
CA GLN A 115 -15.19 -4.72 1.98
C GLN A 115 -14.18 -3.82 1.28
N LYS A 116 -14.69 -3.03 0.33
CA LYS A 116 -13.89 -2.03 -0.37
C LYS A 116 -13.31 -1.01 0.60
N THR A 117 -12.07 -0.64 0.40
CA THR A 117 -11.41 0.44 1.15
C THR A 117 -12.12 1.76 0.87
N PRO A 118 -12.58 2.51 1.88
CA PRO A 118 -13.22 3.80 1.70
C PRO A 118 -12.26 4.85 1.13
N ASN A 119 -12.80 5.88 0.46
CA ASN A 119 -11.96 6.92 -0.13
C ASN A 119 -11.37 7.88 0.91
N GLU A 120 -11.99 7.97 2.07
CA GLU A 120 -11.59 8.85 3.16
C GLU A 120 -10.27 8.41 3.79
N PRO A 121 -9.21 9.25 3.80
CA PRO A 121 -7.88 8.88 4.29
C PRO A 121 -7.82 8.49 5.77
N ASP A 122 -8.70 9.02 6.60
CA ASP A 122 -8.82 8.72 8.03
C ASP A 122 -9.31 7.30 8.31
N ARG A 123 -9.90 6.64 7.31
CA ARG A 123 -10.40 5.26 7.38
C ARG A 123 -9.46 4.23 6.79
N TRP A 124 -8.32 4.63 6.23
CA TRP A 124 -7.36 3.70 5.66
C TRP A 124 -6.64 2.91 6.74
N ASN A 125 -6.36 1.65 6.43
CA ASN A 125 -5.50 0.84 7.30
C ASN A 125 -4.04 1.14 6.98
N TRP A 126 -3.34 1.68 7.97
CA TRP A 126 -1.91 1.94 7.88
C TRP A 126 -1.14 0.77 8.47
N VAL A 127 -0.71 -0.14 7.60
CA VAL A 127 0.10 -1.28 8.02
C VAL A 127 1.45 -0.78 8.48
N HIS A 128 1.75 -1.02 9.75
CA HIS A 128 3.08 -0.83 10.32
C HIS A 128 3.61 -2.21 10.72
N CYS A 129 4.77 -2.59 10.21
CA CYS A 129 5.36 -3.89 10.47
C CYS A 129 6.87 -3.81 10.60
N GLN A 130 7.41 -4.72 11.40
CA GLN A 130 8.83 -4.99 11.47
C GLN A 130 9.14 -6.21 10.60
N VAL A 131 10.09 -6.07 9.70
CA VAL A 131 10.52 -7.14 8.79
C VAL A 131 11.92 -7.59 9.16
N LYS A 132 12.06 -8.89 9.36
CA LYS A 132 13.32 -9.56 9.62
C LYS A 132 13.69 -10.38 8.39
N SER A 133 14.80 -10.05 7.74
CA SER A 133 15.32 -10.77 6.59
C SER A 133 16.63 -11.47 6.97
N PRO A 134 16.88 -12.72 6.52
CA PRO A 134 18.16 -13.41 6.74
C PRO A 134 19.37 -12.66 6.20
N GLU A 135 19.17 -11.83 5.18
CA GLU A 135 20.23 -11.07 4.51
C GLU A 135 20.57 -9.77 5.23
N GLN A 136 19.78 -9.37 6.23
CA GLN A 136 19.93 -8.11 6.94
C GLN A 136 20.26 -8.31 8.41
N ARG A 137 21.28 -7.61 8.89
CA ARG A 137 21.71 -7.68 10.30
C ARG A 137 20.69 -7.11 11.28
N ARG A 138 19.88 -6.15 10.86
CA ARG A 138 18.89 -5.46 11.69
C ARG A 138 17.51 -5.53 11.02
N PRO A 139 16.45 -5.72 11.81
CA PRO A 139 15.10 -5.62 11.27
C PRO A 139 14.83 -4.23 10.68
N ILE A 140 13.98 -4.19 9.64
CA ILE A 140 13.50 -2.96 9.02
C ILE A 140 12.07 -2.70 9.50
N GLU A 141 11.77 -1.47 9.91
CA GLU A 141 10.40 -1.03 10.12
C GLU A 141 9.83 -0.47 8.82
N LEU A 142 8.63 -0.92 8.46
CA LEU A 142 7.93 -0.52 7.25
C LEU A 142 6.54 0.02 7.54
N ILE A 143 6.13 1.03 6.79
CA ILE A 143 4.75 1.54 6.76
C ILE A 143 4.20 1.37 5.33
N MET A 144 3.03 0.73 5.24
CA MET A 144 2.31 0.47 3.99
C MET A 144 0.83 0.79 4.18
N PRO A 145 0.32 1.89 3.64
CA PRO A 145 -1.12 2.19 3.71
C PRO A 145 -1.92 1.36 2.70
N ASP A 146 -3.11 0.92 3.11
CA ASP A 146 -4.12 0.35 2.23
C ASP A 146 -5.00 1.47 1.67
N MET A 147 -4.48 2.19 0.68
CA MET A 147 -5.14 3.33 0.05
C MET A 147 -6.22 2.90 -0.94
N ALA A 148 -7.34 3.65 -0.98
CA ALA A 148 -8.40 3.42 -1.95
C ALA A 148 -7.90 3.67 -3.39
N GLY A 149 -8.26 2.77 -4.31
CA GLY A 149 -7.82 2.89 -5.71
C GLY A 149 -8.43 4.09 -6.44
N GLU A 150 -9.64 4.46 -6.09
CA GLU A 150 -10.30 5.66 -6.63
C GLU A 150 -9.65 6.94 -6.14
N ALA A 151 -9.28 7.02 -4.86
CA ALA A 151 -8.56 8.17 -4.32
C ALA A 151 -7.18 8.34 -4.98
N ILE A 152 -6.50 7.23 -5.28
CA ILE A 152 -5.23 7.26 -6.03
C ILE A 152 -5.44 7.80 -7.44
N LEU A 153 -6.45 7.30 -8.16
CA LEU A 153 -6.76 7.75 -9.52
C LEU A 153 -7.15 9.24 -9.53
N GLU A 154 -7.94 9.67 -8.57
CA GLU A 154 -8.35 11.07 -8.43
C GLU A 154 -7.16 12.00 -8.15
N GLU A 155 -6.18 11.59 -7.31
CA GLU A 155 -4.95 12.38 -7.11
C GLU A 155 -4.07 12.42 -8.34
N VAL A 156 -4.06 11.35 -9.15
CA VAL A 156 -3.32 11.30 -10.43
C VAL A 156 -3.96 12.21 -11.47
N ASP A 157 -5.30 12.20 -11.58
CA ASP A 157 -6.03 13.00 -12.55
C ASP A 157 -6.21 14.46 -12.10
N HIS A 158 -6.31 14.72 -10.80
CA HIS A 158 -6.55 16.03 -10.20
C HIS A 158 -5.60 16.26 -9.02
N ALA A 159 -4.47 16.88 -9.33
CA ALA A 159 -3.42 17.16 -8.34
C ALA A 159 -3.96 17.90 -7.11
N HIS A 160 -3.54 17.46 -5.92
CA HIS A 160 -3.93 17.98 -4.60
C HIS A 160 -5.34 17.62 -4.11
N SER A 161 -6.03 16.67 -4.75
CA SER A 161 -7.27 16.08 -4.23
C SER A 161 -7.00 15.29 -2.94
N TYR A 162 -5.88 14.56 -2.90
CA TYR A 162 -5.44 13.78 -1.74
C TYR A 162 -3.97 14.08 -1.39
N PRO A 163 -3.66 15.15 -0.66
CA PRO A 163 -2.29 15.52 -0.32
C PRO A 163 -1.50 14.41 0.37
N VAL A 164 -2.16 13.56 1.16
CA VAL A 164 -1.53 12.42 1.82
C VAL A 164 -0.95 11.41 0.83
N ILE A 165 -1.65 11.14 -0.29
CA ILE A 165 -1.18 10.22 -1.34
C ILE A 165 0.08 10.79 -1.97
N ARG A 166 0.05 12.04 -2.43
CA ARG A 166 1.18 12.71 -3.07
C ARG A 166 2.40 12.74 -2.16
N MET A 167 2.23 13.18 -0.90
CA MET A 167 3.33 13.25 0.07
C MET A 167 3.90 11.87 0.40
N PHE A 168 3.02 10.87 0.57
CA PHE A 168 3.44 9.50 0.81
C PHE A 168 4.22 8.93 -0.38
N LEU A 169 3.68 9.07 -1.60
CA LEU A 169 4.32 8.57 -2.82
C LEU A 169 5.66 9.26 -3.10
N LYS A 170 5.78 10.56 -2.82
CA LYS A 170 7.05 11.27 -2.93
C LYS A 170 8.11 10.73 -1.99
N LYS A 171 7.72 10.24 -0.81
CA LYS A 171 8.63 9.80 0.26
C LYS A 171 8.86 8.29 0.29
N CYS A 172 8.04 7.48 -0.41
CA CYS A 172 8.16 6.03 -0.33
C CYS A 172 9.46 5.53 -0.97
N ALA A 173 10.06 4.53 -0.31
CA ALA A 173 11.34 3.95 -0.72
C ALA A 173 11.19 2.82 -1.76
N GLY A 174 9.99 2.30 -1.94
CA GLY A 174 9.68 1.24 -2.91
C GLY A 174 8.21 1.21 -3.27
N LEU A 175 7.88 0.65 -4.42
CA LEU A 175 6.56 0.66 -5.02
C LEU A 175 6.12 -0.77 -5.36
N MET A 176 4.93 -1.15 -4.96
CA MET A 176 4.20 -2.35 -5.36
C MET A 176 2.96 -1.91 -6.13
N ILE A 177 2.96 -2.08 -7.44
CA ILE A 177 1.86 -1.67 -8.33
C ILE A 177 1.07 -2.92 -8.71
N LEU A 178 -0.18 -2.99 -8.25
CA LEU A 178 -1.07 -4.09 -8.50
C LEU A 178 -1.92 -3.82 -9.74
N ILE A 179 -2.00 -4.81 -10.61
CA ILE A 179 -2.71 -4.80 -11.89
C ILE A 179 -3.64 -6.03 -11.91
N ASP A 180 -4.86 -5.86 -12.34
CA ASP A 180 -5.82 -6.95 -12.43
C ASP A 180 -5.51 -7.85 -13.63
N GLY A 181 -4.85 -9.00 -13.38
CA GLY A 181 -4.42 -9.92 -14.43
C GLY A 181 -5.59 -10.55 -15.19
N GLU A 182 -6.72 -10.81 -14.51
CA GLU A 182 -7.93 -11.33 -15.15
C GLU A 182 -8.49 -10.32 -16.16
N LYS A 183 -8.63 -9.05 -15.79
CA LYS A 183 -9.10 -8.00 -16.71
C LYS A 183 -8.15 -7.77 -17.89
N VAL A 184 -6.84 -7.84 -17.65
CA VAL A 184 -5.84 -7.74 -18.71
C VAL A 184 -5.97 -8.91 -19.67
N HIS A 185 -6.12 -10.14 -19.17
CA HIS A 185 -6.34 -11.34 -19.98
C HIS A 185 -7.62 -11.25 -20.82
N ASP A 186 -8.68 -10.67 -20.26
CA ASP A 186 -9.95 -10.42 -20.96
C ASP A 186 -9.88 -9.27 -21.99
N GLY A 187 -8.70 -8.66 -22.20
CA GLY A 187 -8.47 -7.60 -23.16
C GLY A 187 -8.94 -6.21 -22.73
N THR A 188 -9.15 -5.98 -21.42
CA THR A 188 -9.57 -4.68 -20.91
C THR A 188 -8.38 -3.73 -20.82
N LEU A 189 -8.40 -2.64 -21.58
CA LEU A 189 -7.31 -1.64 -21.62
C LEU A 189 -7.26 -0.72 -20.42
N ASP A 190 -8.29 -0.67 -19.58
CA ASP A 190 -8.35 0.20 -18.40
C ASP A 190 -7.16 0.01 -17.44
N GLN A 191 -6.65 -1.23 -17.35
CA GLN A 191 -5.53 -1.56 -16.48
C GLN A 191 -4.22 -1.00 -17.03
N ASP A 192 -4.01 -1.07 -18.33
CA ASP A 192 -2.85 -0.50 -19.01
C ASP A 192 -2.85 1.02 -18.88
N TYR A 193 -3.98 1.67 -19.19
CA TYR A 193 -4.13 3.13 -19.06
C TYR A 193 -3.93 3.62 -17.62
N PHE A 194 -4.51 2.94 -16.64
CA PHE A 194 -4.30 3.29 -15.23
C PHE A 194 -2.83 3.22 -14.87
N ALA A 195 -2.17 2.13 -15.24
CA ALA A 195 -0.75 1.91 -14.92
C ALA A 195 0.13 2.96 -15.62
N MET A 196 -0.13 3.28 -16.89
CA MET A 196 0.59 4.34 -17.63
C MET A 196 0.45 5.70 -16.95
N LYS A 197 -0.76 6.12 -16.58
CA LYS A 197 -1.01 7.38 -15.85
C LYS A 197 -0.24 7.39 -14.53
N LEU A 198 -0.32 6.30 -13.77
CA LEU A 198 0.38 6.18 -12.49
C LEU A 198 1.89 6.27 -12.64
N LEU A 199 2.48 5.55 -13.60
CA LEU A 199 3.93 5.59 -13.86
C LEU A 199 4.39 6.98 -14.30
N THR A 200 3.60 7.68 -15.12
CA THR A 200 3.88 9.05 -15.50
C THR A 200 3.90 9.96 -14.27
N PHE A 201 2.85 9.90 -13.45
CA PHE A 201 2.75 10.65 -12.20
C PHE A 201 3.92 10.37 -11.25
N LEU A 202 4.30 9.09 -11.08
CA LEU A 202 5.43 8.70 -10.23
C LEU A 202 6.76 9.23 -10.77
N SER A 203 6.95 9.23 -12.08
CA SER A 203 8.17 9.80 -12.68
C SER A 203 8.27 11.31 -12.48
N GLU A 204 7.15 12.02 -12.51
CA GLU A 204 7.10 13.47 -12.21
C GLU A 204 7.39 13.78 -10.73
N LEU A 205 6.97 12.90 -9.81
CA LEU A 205 7.26 13.05 -8.38
C LEU A 205 8.74 12.83 -8.04
N ASP A 206 9.42 12.00 -8.81
CA ASP A 206 10.82 11.59 -8.57
C ASP A 206 11.85 12.48 -9.27
N ASP A 207 11.43 13.56 -9.87
CA ASP A 207 12.21 14.43 -10.74
C ASP A 207 13.68 14.60 -10.29
N ASP A 208 14.53 13.65 -10.70
CA ASP A 208 15.98 13.83 -10.73
C ASP A 208 16.30 14.53 -12.06
N PRO A 209 16.52 15.86 -12.03
CA PRO A 209 16.68 16.66 -13.25
C PRO A 209 17.85 16.19 -14.12
N LYS A 210 18.72 15.32 -13.60
CA LYS A 210 19.91 14.83 -14.29
C LYS A 210 19.70 13.54 -15.06
N THR A 211 18.77 12.69 -14.65
CA THR A 211 18.66 11.34 -15.22
C THR A 211 17.26 11.01 -15.77
N GLY A 212 16.20 11.66 -15.31
CA GLY A 212 14.80 11.34 -15.67
C GLY A 212 14.34 9.94 -15.20
N TRP A 213 15.11 9.30 -14.31
CA TRP A 213 14.88 7.91 -13.91
C TRP A 213 14.57 7.78 -12.42
N THR A 214 13.61 6.95 -12.12
CA THR A 214 13.32 6.55 -10.74
C THR A 214 14.33 5.49 -10.27
N LYS A 215 15.03 5.78 -9.17
CA LYS A 215 15.96 4.84 -8.51
C LYS A 215 15.26 3.85 -7.60
N ARG A 216 14.00 4.09 -7.27
CA ARG A 216 13.21 3.25 -6.37
C ARG A 216 12.89 1.91 -7.02
N PRO A 217 12.94 0.79 -6.27
CA PRO A 217 12.49 -0.50 -6.77
C PRO A 217 10.96 -0.48 -7.00
N VAL A 218 10.54 -0.98 -8.17
CA VAL A 218 9.14 -1.06 -8.57
C VAL A 218 8.78 -2.51 -8.89
N ALA A 219 7.91 -3.11 -8.07
CA ALA A 219 7.31 -4.41 -8.32
C ALA A 219 5.97 -4.22 -9.03
N LEU A 220 5.84 -4.73 -10.24
CA LEU A 220 4.61 -4.76 -11.01
C LEU A 220 3.96 -6.12 -10.79
N ILE A 221 2.79 -6.13 -10.18
CA ILE A 221 2.18 -7.33 -9.62
C ILE A 221 0.84 -7.57 -10.32
N PHE A 222 0.78 -8.54 -11.19
CA PHE A 222 -0.48 -9.00 -11.74
C PHE A 222 -1.18 -9.90 -10.72
N THR A 223 -2.33 -9.44 -10.25
CA THR A 223 -3.18 -10.17 -9.30
C THR A 223 -4.14 -11.10 -10.03
N LYS A 224 -4.78 -12.02 -9.30
CA LYS A 224 -5.75 -13.00 -9.82
C LYS A 224 -5.15 -13.90 -10.91
N SER A 225 -3.87 -14.22 -10.78
CA SER A 225 -3.16 -15.06 -11.75
C SER A 225 -3.72 -16.49 -11.81
N ASP A 226 -4.42 -16.93 -10.75
CA ASP A 226 -5.18 -18.18 -10.71
C ASP A 226 -6.20 -18.36 -11.84
N GLN A 227 -6.56 -17.27 -12.52
CA GLN A 227 -7.44 -17.27 -13.70
C GLN A 227 -6.67 -17.27 -15.04
N CYS A 228 -5.35 -17.14 -15.02
CA CYS A 228 -4.51 -16.89 -16.20
C CYS A 228 -3.21 -17.70 -16.14
N PRO A 229 -3.17 -18.96 -16.63
CA PRO A 229 -1.96 -19.81 -16.56
C PRO A 229 -0.71 -19.19 -17.21
N GLU A 230 -0.87 -18.51 -18.35
CA GLU A 230 0.23 -17.82 -19.06
C GLU A 230 0.92 -16.76 -18.17
N LEU A 231 0.13 -16.09 -17.34
CA LEU A 231 0.61 -15.08 -16.43
C LEU A 231 1.49 -15.69 -15.34
N GLU A 232 1.18 -16.89 -14.87
CA GLU A 232 1.98 -17.58 -13.85
C GLU A 232 3.32 -18.06 -14.40
N GLU A 233 3.36 -18.49 -15.65
CA GLU A 233 4.58 -18.98 -16.29
C GLU A 233 5.58 -17.87 -16.53
N ASN A 234 5.15 -16.74 -17.09
CA ASN A 234 6.04 -15.61 -17.41
C ASN A 234 5.33 -14.25 -17.31
N PRO A 235 5.29 -13.62 -16.12
CA PRO A 235 4.64 -12.32 -15.93
C PRO A 235 5.21 -11.19 -16.80
N ALA A 236 6.48 -11.25 -17.15
CA ALA A 236 7.13 -10.24 -17.99
C ALA A 236 6.69 -10.38 -19.46
N ALA A 237 6.67 -11.58 -20.00
CA ALA A 237 6.17 -11.83 -21.36
C ALA A 237 4.66 -11.49 -21.49
N PHE A 238 3.88 -11.84 -20.46
CA PHE A 238 2.47 -11.46 -20.37
C PHE A 238 2.29 -9.94 -20.40
N ALA A 239 3.07 -9.18 -19.61
CA ALA A 239 3.02 -7.72 -19.61
C ALA A 239 3.34 -7.15 -21.00
N GLN A 240 4.37 -7.66 -21.67
CA GLN A 240 4.78 -7.22 -22.99
C GLN A 240 3.68 -7.47 -24.04
N ALA A 241 2.98 -8.59 -23.95
CA ALA A 241 1.93 -8.97 -24.91
C ALA A 241 0.61 -8.23 -24.68
N HIS A 242 0.19 -8.06 -23.42
CA HIS A 242 -1.16 -7.62 -23.08
C HIS A 242 -1.23 -6.20 -22.51
N THR A 243 -0.12 -5.63 -22.05
CA THR A 243 -0.05 -4.26 -21.51
C THR A 243 1.17 -3.52 -22.10
N PRO A 244 1.21 -3.30 -23.43
CA PRO A 244 2.37 -2.74 -24.10
C PRO A 244 2.73 -1.33 -23.64
N GLY A 245 1.76 -0.51 -23.26
CA GLY A 245 1.99 0.83 -22.73
C GLY A 245 2.69 0.80 -21.37
N LEU A 246 2.19 -0.02 -20.45
CA LEU A 246 2.84 -0.27 -19.17
C LEU A 246 4.25 -0.81 -19.35
N TRP A 247 4.41 -1.82 -20.20
CA TRP A 247 5.71 -2.44 -20.49
C TRP A 247 6.72 -1.41 -20.96
N GLN A 248 6.39 -0.64 -22.01
CA GLN A 248 7.28 0.36 -22.58
C GLN A 248 7.69 1.41 -21.54
N GLN A 249 6.71 2.03 -20.86
CA GLN A 249 7.01 3.06 -19.85
C GLN A 249 7.84 2.51 -18.69
N THR A 250 7.58 1.27 -18.27
CA THR A 250 8.36 0.64 -17.20
C THR A 250 9.81 0.47 -17.61
N CYS A 251 10.06 -0.10 -18.80
CA CYS A 251 11.43 -0.33 -19.30
C CYS A 251 12.17 0.97 -19.56
N GLU A 252 11.48 2.02 -20.01
CA GLU A 252 12.10 3.31 -20.32
C GLU A 252 12.39 4.17 -19.09
N ARG A 253 11.57 4.08 -18.02
CA ARG A 253 11.62 5.03 -16.90
C ARG A 253 12.08 4.45 -15.57
N PHE A 254 12.02 3.12 -15.41
CA PHE A 254 12.31 2.46 -14.13
C PHE A 254 13.42 1.41 -14.28
N HIS A 255 14.64 1.75 -13.96
CA HIS A 255 15.78 0.82 -14.07
C HIS A 255 15.67 -0.41 -13.17
N HIS A 256 15.10 -0.22 -11.98
CA HIS A 256 14.97 -1.26 -10.99
C HIS A 256 13.52 -1.72 -10.86
N HIS A 257 13.08 -2.52 -11.82
CA HIS A 257 11.73 -3.07 -11.83
C HIS A 257 11.72 -4.59 -11.99
N LYS A 258 10.61 -5.21 -11.60
CA LYS A 258 10.36 -6.63 -11.83
C LYS A 258 8.86 -6.91 -11.90
N PHE A 259 8.46 -7.79 -12.81
CA PHE A 259 7.09 -8.28 -12.97
C PHE A 259 6.87 -9.53 -12.15
N PHE A 260 5.67 -9.66 -11.56
CA PHE A 260 5.27 -10.76 -10.70
C PHE A 260 3.82 -11.16 -10.99
N ALA A 261 3.50 -12.42 -10.73
CA ALA A 261 2.14 -12.93 -10.72
C ALA A 261 1.76 -13.32 -9.28
N THR A 262 0.54 -13.02 -8.87
CA THR A 262 0.01 -13.40 -7.55
C THR A 262 -1.43 -13.83 -7.64
N GLY A 263 -1.78 -14.88 -6.92
CA GLY A 263 -3.15 -15.34 -6.72
C GLY A 263 -3.41 -15.60 -5.23
N VAL A 264 -4.67 -15.47 -4.82
CA VAL A 264 -5.11 -15.76 -3.45
C VAL A 264 -6.26 -16.75 -3.45
N ALA A 265 -7.21 -16.59 -4.38
CA ALA A 265 -8.37 -17.44 -4.49
C ALA A 265 -8.12 -18.48 -5.59
N GLY A 266 -7.90 -19.75 -5.26
CA GLY A 266 -7.72 -20.81 -6.26
C GLY A 266 -8.99 -21.13 -7.07
N GLY A 267 -10.04 -20.37 -6.91
CA GLY A 267 -11.30 -20.42 -7.66
C GLY A 267 -12.32 -19.45 -7.08
N THR A 268 -13.15 -18.89 -7.94
CA THR A 268 -14.21 -17.96 -7.55
C THR A 268 -15.55 -18.35 -8.17
N ALA A 269 -16.65 -17.97 -7.52
CA ALA A 269 -18.01 -18.10 -8.02
C ALA A 269 -18.81 -16.84 -7.77
N PHE A 270 -20.00 -16.78 -8.37
CA PHE A 270 -20.94 -15.69 -8.11
C PHE A 270 -22.12 -16.21 -7.27
N ARG A 271 -22.35 -15.55 -6.16
CA ARG A 271 -23.53 -15.73 -5.31
C ARG A 271 -24.51 -14.58 -5.53
N GLN A 272 -25.77 -14.87 -5.59
CA GLN A 272 -26.83 -13.85 -5.67
C GLN A 272 -27.66 -13.91 -4.40
N PRO A 273 -27.35 -13.10 -3.37
CA PRO A 273 -28.18 -12.98 -2.19
C PRO A 273 -29.55 -12.39 -2.56
N ARG A 274 -30.62 -12.78 -1.83
CA ARG A 274 -31.97 -12.23 -2.05
C ARG A 274 -31.95 -10.71 -1.88
N GLY A 275 -32.40 -9.98 -2.91
CA GLY A 275 -32.48 -8.51 -2.90
C GLY A 275 -31.16 -7.77 -3.09
N GLN A 276 -30.07 -8.45 -3.43
CA GLN A 276 -28.76 -7.87 -3.71
C GLN A 276 -28.28 -8.26 -5.11
N GLY A 277 -27.33 -7.49 -5.65
CA GLY A 277 -26.67 -7.82 -6.90
C GLY A 277 -25.80 -9.08 -6.80
N ARG A 278 -25.28 -9.55 -7.94
CA ARG A 278 -24.32 -10.66 -8.00
C ARG A 278 -23.04 -10.28 -7.26
N VAL A 279 -22.64 -11.08 -6.25
CA VAL A 279 -21.43 -10.89 -5.47
C VAL A 279 -20.47 -12.03 -5.78
N ARG A 280 -19.21 -11.68 -6.12
CA ARG A 280 -18.12 -12.64 -6.31
C ARG A 280 -17.67 -13.15 -4.94
N ILE A 281 -17.48 -14.44 -4.81
CA ILE A 281 -17.01 -15.10 -3.59
C ILE A 281 -15.83 -16.03 -3.90
N PRO A 282 -14.84 -16.16 -3.00
CA PRO A 282 -13.81 -17.18 -3.13
C PRO A 282 -14.39 -18.55 -2.78
N LEU A 283 -14.08 -19.56 -3.57
CA LEU A 283 -14.47 -20.96 -3.29
C LEU A 283 -13.43 -21.65 -2.42
N ARG A 284 -12.18 -21.30 -2.58
CA ARG A 284 -11.05 -21.84 -1.81
C ARG A 284 -9.94 -20.80 -1.75
N ILE A 285 -9.06 -20.91 -0.77
CA ILE A 285 -7.93 -20.01 -0.57
C ILE A 285 -6.65 -20.80 -0.81
N GLU A 286 -5.97 -20.48 -1.89
CA GLU A 286 -4.72 -21.09 -2.34
C GLU A 286 -3.72 -19.99 -2.72
N PRO A 287 -3.12 -19.29 -1.73
CA PRO A 287 -2.24 -18.17 -2.02
C PRO A 287 -0.93 -18.64 -2.67
N HIS A 288 -0.57 -18.02 -3.78
CA HIS A 288 0.69 -18.23 -4.47
C HIS A 288 1.30 -16.91 -4.93
N GLY A 289 2.63 -16.83 -4.98
CA GLY A 289 3.36 -15.65 -5.41
C GLY A 289 3.22 -14.40 -4.53
N VAL A 290 2.47 -14.45 -3.41
CA VAL A 290 2.12 -13.27 -2.59
C VAL A 290 3.33 -12.64 -1.92
N THR A 291 4.27 -13.43 -1.40
CA THR A 291 5.43 -12.91 -0.65
C THR A 291 6.56 -12.43 -1.56
N ALA A 292 6.70 -13.01 -2.76
CA ALA A 292 7.82 -12.78 -3.65
C ALA A 292 8.04 -11.31 -4.06
N PRO A 293 7.00 -10.52 -4.43
CA PRO A 293 7.17 -9.10 -4.74
C PRO A 293 7.69 -8.30 -3.56
N PHE A 294 7.12 -8.53 -2.37
CA PHE A 294 7.50 -7.86 -1.15
C PHE A 294 8.94 -8.21 -0.72
N GLU A 295 9.31 -9.49 -0.77
CA GLU A 295 10.67 -9.93 -0.49
C GLU A 295 11.68 -9.27 -1.42
N TRP A 296 11.35 -9.16 -2.71
CA TRP A 296 12.20 -8.48 -3.68
C TRP A 296 12.35 -6.99 -3.36
N ILE A 297 11.27 -6.28 -3.00
CA ILE A 297 11.33 -4.89 -2.55
C ILE A 297 12.23 -4.76 -1.32
N VAL A 298 12.02 -5.56 -0.28
CA VAL A 298 12.78 -5.49 0.98
C VAL A 298 14.27 -5.73 0.75
N ARG A 299 14.64 -6.71 -0.09
CA ARG A 299 16.03 -6.96 -0.49
C ARG A 299 16.64 -5.78 -1.24
N SER A 300 15.86 -5.14 -2.07
CA SER A 300 16.28 -3.95 -2.83
C SER A 300 16.51 -2.74 -1.94
N LEU A 301 15.75 -2.60 -0.86
CA LEU A 301 15.94 -1.54 0.13
C LEU A 301 17.17 -1.74 1.02
N GLY A 302 17.69 -2.95 1.13
CA GLY A 302 18.86 -3.29 1.94
C GLY A 302 20.21 -3.01 1.28
N LYS A 303 20.21 -2.73 -0.01
CA LYS A 303 21.39 -2.35 -0.81
C LYS A 303 21.60 -0.85 -0.77
#